data_8edc3b479eedde8c64e1e9e3f6791e31
#
_entry.id   8edc3b479eedde8c64e1e9e3f6791e31
#
_cell.length_a   1.000
_cell.length_b   1.000
_cell.length_c   1.000
_cell.angle_alpha   90.00
_cell.angle_beta   90.00
_cell.angle_gamma   90.00
#
_symmetry.space_group_name_H-M   'P 1'
#
loop_
_entity.id
_entity.type
_entity.pdbx_description
1 polymer ?
#
loop_
_entity_poly.entity_id
_entity_poly.type
_entity_poly.pdbx_seq_one_letter_code
_entity_poly.pdbx_strand_id
1 'polypeptide(L)'
;MCIRDRHSSSPDPLRQTLQSVQSNRQEEIRATIQALNLRQLRKAMSVLRSAEIIEIEATDNSLPVAMDASLKLGGLGKRCMTSAVAAKAKAFAATLTERDALLLISCDSRSERLLETARTAREHGAAILLITCDRRSPLAAQADYLLLASNRAQRIVDTDPAPSLLSSALLVEVLYYLLLTGEDLS
;
A
#
# COMPACT_ATOMS: atom_id res chain seq x y z
N MET A 1 39.37 48.30 16.55
CA MET A 1 39.70 47.14 15.73
C MET A 1 38.66 46.08 16.06
N CYS A 2 37.52 46.08 15.31
CA CYS A 2 36.38 45.16 15.56
C CYS A 2 36.60 43.87 14.82
N ILE A 3 36.80 42.81 15.56
CA ILE A 3 36.82 41.44 15.02
C ILE A 3 35.36 41.07 14.78
N ARG A 4 34.97 41.05 13.50
CA ARG A 4 33.70 40.50 13.05
C ARG A 4 33.84 38.98 13.04
N ASP A 5 33.36 38.33 14.10
CA ASP A 5 33.10 36.89 14.08
C ASP A 5 31.96 36.60 13.11
N ARG A 6 32.35 36.26 11.87
CA ARG A 6 31.44 35.60 10.94
C ARG A 6 31.47 34.09 11.24
N HIS A 7 30.75 33.67 12.26
CA HIS A 7 30.31 32.26 12.30
C HIS A 7 29.26 32.09 11.22
N SER A 8 29.67 31.74 10.02
CA SER A 8 28.83 31.05 9.09
C SER A 8 28.66 29.63 9.64
N SER A 9 27.67 29.45 10.50
CA SER A 9 27.25 28.12 10.93
C SER A 9 26.72 27.39 9.70
N SER A 10 27.55 26.55 9.11
CA SER A 10 27.04 25.54 8.17
C SER A 10 25.91 24.78 8.90
N PRO A 11 24.76 24.59 8.26
CA PRO A 11 23.65 23.94 8.91
C PRO A 11 24.08 22.52 9.34
N ASP A 12 23.74 22.16 10.57
CA ASP A 12 24.03 20.85 11.16
C ASP A 12 23.53 19.73 10.22
N PRO A 13 24.41 18.83 9.75
CA PRO A 13 24.03 17.76 8.81
C PRO A 13 22.90 16.88 9.33
N LEU A 14 22.84 16.65 10.65
CA LEU A 14 21.75 15.90 11.28
C LEU A 14 20.42 16.62 11.12
N ARG A 15 20.38 17.92 11.38
CA ARG A 15 19.16 18.73 11.21
C ARG A 15 18.72 18.76 9.74
N GLN A 16 19.65 18.88 8.80
CA GLN A 16 19.33 18.82 7.37
C GLN A 16 18.69 17.49 6.98
N THR A 17 19.27 16.37 7.44
CA THR A 17 18.72 15.03 7.18
C THR A 17 17.32 14.89 7.76
N LEU A 18 17.09 15.28 9.02
CA LEU A 18 15.77 15.23 9.65
C LEU A 18 14.73 16.09 8.91
N GLN A 19 15.09 17.30 8.50
CA GLN A 19 14.20 18.17 7.71
C GLN A 19 13.88 17.56 6.34
N SER A 20 14.87 16.97 5.67
CA SER A 20 14.67 16.30 4.38
C SER A 20 13.74 15.10 4.51
N VAL A 21 13.93 14.27 5.54
CA VAL A 21 13.03 13.15 5.83
C VAL A 21 11.60 13.66 6.07
N GLN A 22 11.45 14.65 6.95
CA GLN A 22 10.12 15.22 7.27
C GLN A 22 9.42 15.74 6.02
N SER A 23 10.10 16.62 5.25
CA SER A 23 9.50 17.22 4.04
C SER A 23 9.10 16.19 3.01
N ASN A 24 9.96 15.19 2.77
CA ASN A 24 9.68 14.13 1.82
C ASN A 24 8.47 13.29 2.25
N ARG A 25 8.36 12.96 3.54
CA ARG A 25 7.24 12.17 4.05
C ARG A 25 5.93 12.96 4.06
N GLN A 26 5.96 14.23 4.37
CA GLN A 26 4.77 15.10 4.26
C GLN A 26 4.26 15.18 2.82
N GLU A 27 5.17 15.35 1.85
CA GLU A 27 4.80 15.39 0.43
C GLU A 27 4.27 14.04 -0.06
N GLU A 28 4.85 12.93 0.38
CA GLU A 28 4.41 11.57 0.05
C GLU A 28 2.97 11.31 0.54
N ILE A 29 2.68 11.68 1.79
CA ILE A 29 1.33 11.60 2.38
C ILE A 29 0.36 12.45 1.56
N ARG A 30 0.70 13.73 1.33
CA ARG A 30 -0.16 14.66 0.59
C ARG A 30 -0.46 14.16 -0.81
N ALA A 31 0.55 13.74 -1.55
CA ALA A 31 0.42 13.25 -2.91
C ALA A 31 -0.40 11.95 -2.98
N THR A 32 -0.27 11.05 -2.01
CA THR A 32 -1.06 9.82 -1.92
C THR A 32 -2.54 10.13 -1.74
N ILE A 33 -2.89 10.99 -0.79
CA ILE A 33 -4.30 11.36 -0.53
C ILE A 33 -4.90 12.10 -1.74
N GLN A 34 -4.14 13.01 -2.38
CA GLN A 34 -4.61 13.72 -3.57
C GLN A 34 -4.77 12.84 -4.81
N ALA A 35 -4.03 11.74 -4.90
CA ALA A 35 -4.13 10.78 -6.00
C ALA A 35 -5.32 9.82 -5.87
N LEU A 36 -5.98 9.78 -4.70
CA LEU A 36 -7.12 8.88 -4.47
C LEU A 36 -8.30 9.23 -5.36
N ASN A 37 -8.74 8.25 -6.13
CA ASN A 37 -9.99 8.30 -6.85
C ASN A 37 -11.13 7.85 -5.92
N LEU A 38 -11.95 8.79 -5.46
CA LEU A 38 -13.03 8.52 -4.50
C LEU A 38 -14.03 7.48 -5.01
N ARG A 39 -14.31 7.43 -6.33
CA ARG A 39 -15.19 6.41 -6.91
C ARG A 39 -14.58 5.01 -6.80
N GLN A 40 -13.30 4.88 -7.09
CA GLN A 40 -12.58 3.60 -6.93
C GLN A 40 -12.50 3.20 -5.46
N LEU A 41 -12.21 4.15 -4.58
CA LEU A 41 -12.15 3.93 -3.14
C LEU A 41 -13.50 3.42 -2.59
N ARG A 42 -14.63 4.07 -2.96
CA ARG A 42 -15.97 3.62 -2.54
C ARG A 42 -16.25 2.18 -2.98
N LYS A 43 -15.93 1.82 -4.21
CA LYS A 43 -16.12 0.46 -4.72
C LYS A 43 -15.22 -0.55 -3.98
N ALA A 44 -13.95 -0.21 -3.77
CA ALA A 44 -13.03 -1.04 -2.99
C ALA A 44 -13.56 -1.27 -1.57
N MET A 45 -14.08 -0.22 -0.93
CA MET A 45 -14.70 -0.30 0.39
C MET A 45 -15.93 -1.21 0.41
N SER A 46 -16.80 -1.11 -0.59
CA SER A 46 -17.98 -1.97 -0.72
C SER A 46 -17.58 -3.44 -0.78
N VAL A 47 -16.56 -3.77 -1.60
CA VAL A 47 -16.02 -5.13 -1.71
C VAL A 47 -15.44 -5.61 -0.38
N LEU A 48 -14.60 -4.81 0.28
CA LEU A 48 -13.99 -5.22 1.56
C LEU A 48 -15.04 -5.38 2.67
N ARG A 49 -16.14 -4.61 2.63
CA ARG A 49 -17.25 -4.76 3.58
C ARG A 49 -18.02 -6.07 3.37
N SER A 50 -18.31 -6.42 2.13
CA SER A 50 -19.09 -7.62 1.81
C SER A 50 -18.28 -8.91 1.79
N ALA A 51 -16.95 -8.82 1.62
CA ALA A 51 -16.09 -9.99 1.53
C ALA A 51 -16.19 -10.89 2.77
N GLU A 52 -16.37 -12.19 2.54
CA GLU A 52 -16.35 -13.22 3.58
C GLU A 52 -14.91 -13.54 4.00
N ILE A 53 -14.02 -13.61 3.03
CA ILE A 53 -12.59 -13.83 3.24
C ILE A 53 -11.83 -12.74 2.46
N ILE A 54 -10.76 -12.22 3.07
CA ILE A 54 -9.83 -11.30 2.42
C ILE A 54 -8.45 -11.94 2.44
N GLU A 55 -7.97 -12.40 1.30
CA GLU A 55 -6.56 -12.75 1.14
C GLU A 55 -5.76 -11.48 0.90
N ILE A 56 -4.67 -11.29 1.65
CA ILE A 56 -3.84 -10.09 1.58
C ILE A 56 -2.42 -10.52 1.23
N GLU A 57 -1.96 -10.17 0.04
CA GLU A 57 -0.67 -10.58 -0.46
C GLU A 57 0.23 -9.41 -0.86
N ALA A 58 1.50 -9.56 -0.55
CA ALA A 58 2.52 -8.59 -0.91
C ALA A 58 3.85 -9.28 -1.20
N THR A 59 4.74 -8.59 -1.89
CA THR A 59 6.11 -9.08 -2.11
C THR A 59 7.11 -8.32 -1.28
N ASP A 60 8.17 -9.03 -0.90
CA ASP A 60 9.42 -8.48 -0.37
C ASP A 60 9.20 -7.38 0.69
N ASN A 61 9.62 -6.18 0.36
CA ASN A 61 9.55 -5.03 1.28
C ASN A 61 8.11 -4.65 1.68
N SER A 62 7.10 -5.00 0.89
CA SER A 62 5.70 -4.66 1.19
C SER A 62 5.02 -5.66 2.14
N LEU A 63 5.64 -6.80 2.44
CA LEU A 63 5.08 -7.81 3.34
C LEU A 63 4.70 -7.26 4.74
N PRO A 64 5.49 -6.40 5.39
CA PRO A 64 5.09 -5.81 6.67
C PRO A 64 3.77 -5.04 6.59
N VAL A 65 3.49 -4.38 5.47
CA VAL A 65 2.23 -3.65 5.25
C VAL A 65 1.06 -4.62 5.08
N ALA A 66 1.26 -5.75 4.41
CA ALA A 66 0.22 -6.78 4.29
C ALA A 66 -0.09 -7.43 5.66
N MET A 67 0.92 -7.66 6.48
CA MET A 67 0.74 -8.16 7.84
C MET A 67 -0.03 -7.16 8.72
N ASP A 68 0.31 -5.87 8.66
CA ASP A 68 -0.42 -4.81 9.36
C ASP A 68 -1.89 -4.71 8.88
N ALA A 69 -2.12 -4.78 7.56
CA ALA A 69 -3.46 -4.83 7.01
C ALA A 69 -4.27 -6.03 7.52
N SER A 70 -3.66 -7.22 7.57
CA SER A 70 -4.29 -8.42 8.09
C SER A 70 -4.68 -8.29 9.57
N LEU A 71 -3.82 -7.70 10.39
CA LEU A 71 -4.10 -7.45 11.81
C LEU A 71 -5.23 -6.41 11.98
N LYS A 72 -5.18 -5.30 11.26
CA LYS A 72 -6.19 -4.23 11.31
C LYS A 72 -7.57 -4.72 10.87
N LEU A 73 -7.64 -5.36 9.71
CA LEU A 73 -8.91 -5.87 9.17
C LEU A 73 -9.44 -7.05 10.00
N GLY A 74 -8.55 -7.91 10.48
CA GLY A 74 -8.89 -9.00 11.41
C GLY A 74 -9.47 -8.46 12.73
N GLY A 75 -8.93 -7.35 13.26
CA GLY A 75 -9.47 -6.66 14.44
C GLY A 75 -10.88 -6.09 14.23
N LEU A 76 -11.30 -5.86 12.99
CA LEU A 76 -12.68 -5.48 12.62
C LEU A 76 -13.60 -6.70 12.39
N GLY A 77 -13.13 -7.91 12.70
CA GLY A 77 -13.89 -9.15 12.53
C GLY A 77 -13.85 -9.73 11.10
N LYS A 78 -12.98 -9.21 10.20
CA LYS A 78 -12.79 -9.80 8.88
C LYS A 78 -11.93 -11.05 8.95
N ARG A 79 -12.29 -12.06 8.16
CA ARG A 79 -11.49 -13.28 8.01
C ARG A 79 -10.36 -13.00 7.02
N CYS A 80 -9.17 -12.71 7.55
CA CYS A 80 -8.00 -12.36 6.73
C CYS A 80 -6.99 -13.50 6.70
N MET A 81 -6.33 -13.67 5.55
CA MET A 81 -5.20 -14.56 5.35
C MET A 81 -4.07 -13.81 4.67
N THR A 82 -2.84 -14.00 5.13
CA THR A 82 -1.63 -13.53 4.45
C THR A 82 -0.53 -14.57 4.60
N SER A 83 0.34 -14.70 3.60
CA SER A 83 1.42 -15.67 3.65
C SER A 83 2.69 -15.16 2.97
N ALA A 84 3.81 -15.28 3.65
CA ALA A 84 5.14 -15.08 3.06
C ALA A 84 5.55 -16.24 2.12
N VAL A 85 4.82 -17.37 2.17
CA VAL A 85 5.14 -18.56 1.37
C VAL A 85 4.30 -18.56 0.09
N ALA A 86 4.94 -18.33 -1.06
CA ALA A 86 4.29 -18.21 -2.36
C ALA A 86 3.33 -19.37 -2.70
N ALA A 87 3.74 -20.61 -2.44
CA ALA A 87 2.91 -21.78 -2.70
C ALA A 87 1.63 -21.81 -1.85
N LYS A 88 1.70 -21.31 -0.60
CA LYS A 88 0.52 -21.22 0.27
C LYS A 88 -0.43 -20.12 -0.20
N ALA A 89 0.10 -18.94 -0.55
CA ALA A 89 -0.69 -17.85 -1.11
C ALA A 89 -1.45 -18.30 -2.36
N LYS A 90 -0.76 -18.88 -3.34
CA LYS A 90 -1.38 -19.39 -4.56
C LYS A 90 -2.43 -20.48 -4.30
N ALA A 91 -2.14 -21.42 -3.40
CA ALA A 91 -3.08 -22.48 -3.03
C ALA A 91 -4.32 -21.91 -2.35
N PHE A 92 -4.17 -20.87 -1.55
CA PHE A 92 -5.30 -20.20 -0.89
C PHE A 92 -6.12 -19.40 -1.90
N ALA A 93 -5.48 -18.67 -2.82
CA ALA A 93 -6.15 -17.95 -3.90
C ALA A 93 -7.06 -18.86 -4.75
N ALA A 94 -6.70 -20.13 -4.91
CA ALA A 94 -7.52 -21.13 -5.59
C ALA A 94 -8.75 -21.58 -4.80
N THR A 95 -8.88 -21.21 -3.54
CA THR A 95 -10.06 -21.48 -2.70
C THR A 95 -11.03 -20.31 -2.60
N LEU A 96 -10.65 -19.14 -3.11
CA LEU A 96 -11.48 -17.95 -3.13
C LEU A 96 -12.67 -18.12 -4.06
N THR A 97 -13.73 -17.35 -3.83
CA THR A 97 -14.95 -17.31 -4.61
C THR A 97 -15.36 -15.88 -4.94
N GLU A 98 -16.46 -15.69 -5.67
CA GLU A 98 -17.02 -14.36 -5.95
C GLU A 98 -17.48 -13.59 -4.70
N ARG A 99 -17.52 -14.25 -3.52
CA ARG A 99 -17.82 -13.61 -2.23
C ARG A 99 -16.59 -13.15 -1.48
N ASP A 100 -15.41 -13.36 -2.05
CA ASP A 100 -14.13 -13.11 -1.42
C ASP A 100 -13.37 -12.00 -2.14
N ALA A 101 -12.32 -11.49 -1.49
CA ALA A 101 -11.47 -10.46 -2.05
C ALA A 101 -9.99 -10.82 -1.93
N LEU A 102 -9.21 -10.43 -2.93
CA LEU A 102 -7.75 -10.44 -2.91
C LEU A 102 -7.25 -9.00 -2.84
N LEU A 103 -6.59 -8.63 -1.76
CA LEU A 103 -5.90 -7.35 -1.60
C LEU A 103 -4.41 -7.53 -1.87
N LEU A 104 -3.93 -6.94 -2.94
CA LEU A 104 -2.53 -6.95 -3.33
C LEU A 104 -1.85 -5.64 -2.94
N ILE A 105 -0.64 -5.71 -2.38
CA ILE A 105 0.18 -4.55 -2.01
C ILE A 105 1.55 -4.70 -2.66
N SER A 106 1.83 -3.85 -3.66
CA SER A 106 3.08 -3.92 -4.41
C SER A 106 3.51 -2.57 -4.94
N CYS A 107 4.60 -2.02 -4.40
CA CYS A 107 5.26 -0.83 -4.96
C CYS A 107 6.13 -1.17 -6.16
N ASP A 108 6.64 -2.40 -6.24
CA ASP A 108 7.27 -2.97 -7.44
C ASP A 108 6.30 -3.96 -8.09
N SER A 109 5.62 -3.49 -9.12
CA SER A 109 4.49 -4.19 -9.73
C SER A 109 4.88 -5.26 -10.75
N ARG A 110 6.12 -5.77 -10.71
CA ARG A 110 6.65 -6.77 -11.66
C ARG A 110 6.72 -8.18 -11.09
N SER A 111 6.16 -8.41 -9.91
CA SER A 111 6.21 -9.72 -9.26
C SER A 111 5.37 -10.74 -10.02
N GLU A 112 6.03 -11.71 -10.65
CA GLU A 112 5.36 -12.85 -11.31
C GLU A 112 4.54 -13.66 -10.31
N ARG A 113 5.02 -13.79 -9.07
CA ARG A 113 4.28 -14.45 -8.00
C ARG A 113 2.92 -13.82 -7.75
N LEU A 114 2.85 -12.49 -7.61
CA LEU A 114 1.58 -11.79 -7.41
C LEU A 114 0.69 -11.84 -8.65
N LEU A 115 1.28 -11.81 -9.85
CA LEU A 115 0.54 -11.97 -11.10
C LEU A 115 -0.13 -13.34 -11.18
N GLU A 116 0.58 -14.41 -10.82
CA GLU A 116 0.00 -15.76 -10.77
C GLU A 116 -1.12 -15.86 -9.73
N THR A 117 -0.90 -15.32 -8.52
CA THR A 117 -1.92 -15.29 -7.47
C THR A 117 -3.17 -14.53 -7.93
N ALA A 118 -2.99 -13.36 -8.58
CA ALA A 118 -4.08 -12.57 -9.12
C ALA A 118 -4.87 -13.32 -10.21
N ARG A 119 -4.19 -14.00 -11.14
CA ARG A 119 -4.84 -14.82 -12.17
C ARG A 119 -5.66 -15.93 -11.54
N THR A 120 -5.07 -16.66 -10.60
CA THR A 120 -5.75 -17.74 -9.87
C THR A 120 -7.01 -17.21 -9.16
N ALA A 121 -6.92 -16.14 -8.39
CA ALA A 121 -8.08 -15.55 -7.72
C ALA A 121 -9.17 -15.10 -8.69
N ARG A 122 -8.79 -14.52 -9.84
CA ARG A 122 -9.71 -14.09 -10.89
C ARG A 122 -10.44 -15.27 -11.54
N GLU A 123 -9.75 -16.39 -11.79
CA GLU A 123 -10.36 -17.62 -12.33
C GLU A 123 -11.45 -18.16 -11.40
N HIS A 124 -11.36 -17.89 -10.11
CA HIS A 124 -12.34 -18.28 -9.09
C HIS A 124 -13.37 -17.17 -8.76
N GLY A 125 -13.31 -16.04 -9.47
CA GLY A 125 -14.31 -14.96 -9.36
C GLY A 125 -14.06 -13.94 -8.26
N ALA A 126 -12.98 -14.06 -7.49
CA ALA A 126 -12.69 -13.13 -6.41
C ALA A 126 -12.38 -11.71 -6.93
N ALA A 127 -12.86 -10.70 -6.22
CA ALA A 127 -12.57 -9.31 -6.53
C ALA A 127 -11.11 -8.95 -6.17
N ILE A 128 -10.41 -8.28 -7.07
CA ILE A 128 -8.99 -7.94 -6.92
C ILE A 128 -8.81 -6.46 -6.65
N LEU A 129 -8.28 -6.13 -5.49
CA LEU A 129 -7.87 -4.77 -5.09
C LEU A 129 -6.35 -4.69 -5.13
N LEU A 130 -5.81 -3.60 -5.65
CA LEU A 130 -4.37 -3.37 -5.70
C LEU A 130 -4.00 -2.01 -5.13
N ILE A 131 -3.09 -2.01 -4.16
CA ILE A 131 -2.33 -0.84 -3.72
C ILE A 131 -0.98 -0.88 -4.44
N THR A 132 -0.70 0.13 -5.28
CA THR A 132 0.54 0.17 -6.07
C THR A 132 1.01 1.59 -6.34
N CYS A 133 2.30 1.74 -6.63
CA CYS A 133 2.89 2.99 -7.10
C CYS A 133 2.88 3.14 -8.63
N ASP A 134 2.57 2.08 -9.38
CA ASP A 134 2.58 2.10 -10.85
C ASP A 134 1.23 1.67 -11.45
N ARG A 135 0.51 2.68 -11.95
CA ARG A 135 -0.77 2.49 -12.64
C ARG A 135 -0.68 1.63 -13.91
N ARG A 136 0.50 1.58 -14.54
CA ARG A 136 0.70 0.91 -15.84
C ARG A 136 1.35 -0.46 -15.71
N SER A 137 1.46 -0.95 -14.51
CA SER A 137 2.07 -2.27 -14.27
C SER A 137 1.20 -3.41 -14.79
N PRO A 138 1.80 -4.56 -15.12
CA PRO A 138 1.04 -5.77 -15.45
C PRO A 138 0.05 -6.17 -14.35
N LEU A 139 0.41 -5.93 -13.08
CA LEU A 139 -0.45 -6.24 -11.95
C LEU A 139 -1.67 -5.30 -11.88
N ALA A 140 -1.49 -4.01 -12.23
CA ALA A 140 -2.59 -3.05 -12.31
C ALA A 140 -3.64 -3.42 -13.36
N ALA A 141 -3.23 -4.09 -14.44
CA ALA A 141 -4.14 -4.61 -15.46
C ALA A 141 -4.99 -5.80 -14.96
N GLN A 142 -4.57 -6.45 -13.87
CA GLN A 142 -5.32 -7.52 -13.22
C GLN A 142 -6.28 -7.02 -12.12
N ALA A 143 -6.18 -5.77 -11.69
CA ALA A 143 -6.96 -5.24 -10.59
C ALA A 143 -8.32 -4.70 -11.06
N ASP A 144 -9.39 -5.02 -10.31
CA ASP A 144 -10.70 -4.41 -10.48
C ASP A 144 -10.74 -3.02 -9.84
N TYR A 145 -10.00 -2.85 -8.75
CA TYR A 145 -9.92 -1.61 -7.99
C TYR A 145 -8.47 -1.24 -7.70
N LEU A 146 -8.12 -0.03 -8.12
CA LEU A 146 -6.75 0.46 -8.02
C LEU A 146 -6.65 1.64 -7.05
N LEU A 147 -5.83 1.50 -6.03
CA LEU A 147 -5.47 2.56 -5.09
C LEU A 147 -4.01 2.95 -5.31
N LEU A 148 -3.78 4.17 -5.76
CA LEU A 148 -2.44 4.64 -6.07
C LEU A 148 -1.74 5.19 -4.83
N ALA A 149 -0.64 4.55 -4.46
CA ALA A 149 0.34 5.05 -3.53
C ALA A 149 1.33 5.97 -4.26
N SER A 150 1.72 7.07 -3.65
CA SER A 150 2.76 7.93 -4.23
C SER A 150 4.14 7.35 -3.94
N ASN A 151 5.01 7.30 -4.94
CA ASN A 151 6.42 6.97 -4.79
C ASN A 151 7.34 8.21 -4.96
N ARG A 152 6.79 9.41 -4.74
CA ARG A 152 7.53 10.68 -4.85
C ARG A 152 8.59 10.86 -3.77
N ALA A 153 9.10 9.78 -3.18
CA ALA A 153 10.26 9.88 -2.31
C ALA A 153 11.43 10.43 -3.12
N GLN A 154 11.80 11.70 -2.88
CA GLN A 154 13.06 12.21 -3.33
C GLN A 154 14.16 11.36 -2.67
N ARG A 155 15.17 11.02 -3.44
CA ARG A 155 16.35 10.34 -2.89
C ARG A 155 16.96 11.23 -1.81
N ILE A 156 16.97 10.74 -0.58
CA ILE A 156 17.62 11.43 0.55
C ILE A 156 19.15 11.19 0.48
N VAL A 157 19.54 10.05 -0.13
CA VAL A 157 20.90 9.65 -0.41
C VAL A 157 21.00 9.06 -1.81
N ASP A 158 22.15 9.21 -2.47
CA ASP A 158 22.37 8.72 -3.84
C ASP A 158 22.45 7.19 -3.97
N THR A 159 22.64 6.49 -2.87
CA THR A 159 22.59 5.02 -2.82
C THR A 159 21.13 4.59 -2.86
N ASP A 160 20.80 3.64 -3.73
CA ASP A 160 19.46 3.15 -4.01
C ASP A 160 18.74 2.73 -2.70
N PRO A 161 17.87 3.56 -2.18
CA PRO A 161 17.18 3.26 -0.93
C PRO A 161 16.01 2.33 -1.24
N ALA A 162 15.73 1.44 -0.32
CA ALA A 162 14.49 0.68 -0.35
C ALA A 162 13.29 1.63 -0.52
N PRO A 163 12.32 1.30 -1.37
CA PRO A 163 11.14 2.13 -1.58
C PRO A 163 10.42 2.38 -0.25
N SER A 164 9.88 3.59 -0.10
CA SER A 164 9.08 3.92 1.07
C SER A 164 7.82 3.08 1.14
N LEU A 165 7.53 2.55 2.30
CA LEU A 165 6.29 1.83 2.58
C LEU A 165 5.18 2.76 3.12
N LEU A 166 5.51 4.01 3.40
CA LEU A 166 4.61 4.96 4.07
C LEU A 166 3.30 5.15 3.31
N SER A 167 3.36 5.33 2.00
CA SER A 167 2.17 5.54 1.17
C SER A 167 1.24 4.33 1.15
N SER A 168 1.81 3.12 1.08
CA SER A 168 1.01 1.89 1.12
C SER A 168 0.41 1.66 2.51
N ALA A 169 1.16 1.91 3.57
CA ALA A 169 0.68 1.83 4.95
C ALA A 169 -0.43 2.87 5.20
N LEU A 170 -0.28 4.10 4.70
CA LEU A 170 -1.31 5.13 4.77
C LEU A 170 -2.61 4.68 4.09
N LEU A 171 -2.54 4.05 2.92
CA LEU A 171 -3.73 3.54 2.23
C LEU A 171 -4.40 2.41 3.02
N VAL A 172 -3.62 1.53 3.66
CA VAL A 172 -4.17 0.51 4.57
C VAL A 172 -4.89 1.17 5.75
N GLU A 173 -4.33 2.23 6.33
CA GLU A 173 -4.99 3.00 7.40
C GLU A 173 -6.27 3.68 6.91
N VAL A 174 -6.27 4.27 5.72
CA VAL A 174 -7.48 4.85 5.11
C VAL A 174 -8.57 3.79 4.99
N LEU A 175 -8.26 2.61 4.45
CA LEU A 175 -9.22 1.51 4.35
C LEU A 175 -9.72 1.08 5.73
N TYR A 176 -8.82 0.94 6.71
CA TYR A 176 -9.17 0.56 8.08
C TYR A 176 -10.12 1.55 8.73
N TYR A 177 -9.81 2.86 8.71
CA TYR A 177 -10.66 3.88 9.32
C TYR A 177 -12.03 3.98 8.64
N LEU A 178 -12.09 3.90 7.31
CA LEU A 178 -13.36 3.90 6.58
C LEU A 178 -14.22 2.66 6.87
N LEU A 179 -13.59 1.50 7.15
CA LEU A 179 -14.31 0.31 7.60
C LEU A 179 -14.78 0.45 9.05
N LEU A 180 -13.95 1.02 9.92
CA LEU A 180 -14.22 1.21 11.34
C LEU A 180 -15.38 2.20 11.57
N THR A 181 -15.39 3.33 10.85
CA THR A 181 -16.42 4.37 11.03
C THR A 181 -17.78 3.96 10.49
N GLY A 182 -17.83 2.93 9.65
CA GLY A 182 -19.08 2.45 9.09
C GLY A 182 -19.81 3.48 8.22
N GLU A 183 -19.11 4.58 7.82
CA GLU A 183 -19.72 5.63 7.01
C GLU A 183 -20.31 5.06 5.73
N ASP A 184 -21.61 5.35 5.51
CA ASP A 184 -22.27 5.06 4.25
C ASP A 184 -21.61 5.93 3.17
N LEU A 185 -20.78 5.27 2.36
CA LEU A 185 -20.08 5.90 1.23
C LEU A 185 -20.98 5.98 -0.03
N SER A 186 -22.32 5.93 0.19
CA SER A 186 -23.33 6.07 -0.87
C SER A 186 -23.26 7.42 -1.60
#